data_2c6d5969186e15427eca2ef7dbf2b8b2
#
_entry.id   2c6d5969186e15427eca2ef7dbf2b8b2
#
_cell.length_a   1.000
_cell.length_b   1.000
_cell.length_c   1.000
_cell.angle_alpha   90.00
_cell.angle_beta   90.00
_cell.angle_gamma   90.00
#
_symmetry.space_group_name_H-M   'P 1'
#
loop_
_entity.id
_entity.type
_entity.pdbx_description
1 polymer ?
#
loop_
_entity_poly.entity_id
_entity_poly.type
_entity_poly.pdbx_seq_one_letter_code
_entity_poly.pdbx_strand_id
1 'polypeptide(L)'
;MVWAARRCRLLAGFTLAGLLALLGACSANPQVPDDQPTSVTSPAPAASSSAELPRGRPLQPVPPVTPEGFTEPPPGKGMARYEKQRLDWESCGHGIFCSKMLVPLDYADPDGTAITLLLAKRSATGSKKLGSLIINPGGPGGSGVWYVGYFNAAGLENYDIVGWDPRGVGQSTPVTCFGRDDLDHYFSMDSSPDNADELQARIDKQIEFGRSCLSQSGALLEHVSTMETVRDLDLLRHLVGDPKINYFGSSYGTKIGALYAETLPHRVGKMILDGAVDINSSSKISQVDGFERALRHFAAWCAGTDCRLGSQRGDVLSVIKEFLDRLDQEPLSVSGGRTLSQQQGVEAVFYAMYGGTESWAMLRDALSAAIFDGDGGGMLQLADASDRRDRDGSYGQLNYAFPAIRCLDSQENSLRAAQQRLTKQSRTAPVLGRLNGPDLVCPLWPVKSAPKQPRVDAAEAPPIVVIGTTGDPATPYEYAELMARELKPAVLVTFNGEGHLAYGQSGCVRALVTGYLVRNEVPRDGTRC
;
A
#
# COMPACT_ATOMS: atom_id res chain seq x y z
N MET A 1 29.96 8.36 3.19
CA MET A 1 31.16 7.51 3.37
C MET A 1 31.33 6.70 2.11
N VAL A 2 32.45 6.86 1.49
CA VAL A 2 32.83 6.34 0.18
C VAL A 2 33.08 4.84 0.27
N TRP A 3 32.47 4.03 -0.59
CA TRP A 3 32.90 2.65 -0.82
C TRP A 3 33.54 2.53 -2.20
N ALA A 4 34.85 2.24 -2.10
CA ALA A 4 35.74 2.07 -3.23
C ALA A 4 35.63 0.67 -3.83
N ALA A 5 35.62 0.65 -5.14
CA ALA A 5 35.72 -0.55 -5.97
C ALA A 5 37.02 -1.33 -5.73
N ARG A 6 36.96 -2.64 -5.62
CA ARG A 6 38.11 -3.53 -5.91
C ARG A 6 37.71 -4.54 -6.99
N ARG A 7 38.36 -4.32 -8.14
CA ARG A 7 38.47 -5.33 -9.21
C ARG A 7 39.46 -6.41 -8.75
N CYS A 8 39.13 -7.66 -8.94
CA CYS A 8 40.12 -8.73 -9.06
C CYS A 8 39.88 -9.49 -10.35
N ARG A 9 40.79 -9.30 -11.31
CA ARG A 9 40.99 -10.19 -12.43
C ARG A 9 41.84 -11.37 -11.98
N LEU A 10 41.52 -12.57 -12.37
CA LEU A 10 42.49 -13.63 -12.58
C LEU A 10 42.12 -14.51 -13.77
N LEU A 11 43.15 -14.77 -14.54
CA LEU A 11 43.26 -15.35 -15.85
C LEU A 11 43.26 -16.88 -15.81
N ALA A 12 42.62 -17.46 -16.82
CA ALA A 12 43.13 -18.43 -17.80
C ALA A 12 43.81 -19.75 -17.38
N GLY A 13 43.43 -20.80 -18.04
CA GLY A 13 44.31 -21.88 -18.39
C GLY A 13 43.66 -23.24 -18.59
N PHE A 14 43.37 -23.60 -19.83
CA PHE A 14 43.68 -24.86 -20.55
C PHE A 14 43.66 -26.18 -19.74
N THR A 15 43.11 -27.27 -20.21
CA THR A 15 43.38 -28.05 -21.43
C THR A 15 42.38 -29.21 -21.61
N LEU A 16 42.18 -29.51 -22.80
CA LEU A 16 41.67 -30.55 -23.69
C LEU A 16 42.06 -32.02 -23.36
N ALA A 17 41.29 -32.92 -23.94
CA ALA A 17 41.49 -34.34 -24.28
C ALA A 17 40.80 -35.32 -23.28
N GLY A 18 40.07 -36.33 -23.71
CA GLY A 18 39.80 -36.93 -24.98
C GLY A 18 39.18 -38.32 -24.81
N LEU A 19 38.51 -38.75 -25.83
CA LEU A 19 38.26 -40.08 -26.36
C LEU A 19 37.20 -41.00 -25.77
N LEU A 20 36.11 -41.15 -26.47
CA LEU A 20 35.66 -42.26 -27.39
C LEU A 20 35.38 -43.67 -26.80
N ALA A 21 34.13 -44.03 -27.02
CA ALA A 21 33.60 -45.31 -27.54
C ALA A 21 33.41 -46.49 -26.54
N LEU A 22 32.23 -47.09 -26.56
CA LEU A 22 31.85 -48.22 -27.37
C LEU A 22 30.40 -48.70 -27.07
N LEU A 23 29.77 -49.08 -28.14
CA LEU A 23 28.46 -49.69 -28.37
C LEU A 23 28.22 -51.00 -27.60
N GLY A 24 26.95 -51.24 -27.27
CA GLY A 24 26.48 -52.56 -26.89
C GLY A 24 24.97 -52.62 -26.81
N ALA A 25 24.34 -53.03 -27.89
CA ALA A 25 22.92 -53.34 -27.98
C ALA A 25 22.57 -54.65 -27.25
N CYS A 26 21.39 -54.71 -26.60
CA CYS A 26 20.58 -55.92 -26.54
C CYS A 26 19.11 -55.57 -26.29
N SER A 27 18.31 -55.90 -27.28
CA SER A 27 16.86 -55.91 -27.27
C SER A 27 16.33 -57.00 -26.35
N ALA A 28 15.37 -56.70 -25.52
CA ALA A 28 14.39 -57.69 -25.04
C ALA A 28 13.09 -56.98 -24.72
N ASN A 29 12.08 -57.26 -25.50
CA ASN A 29 10.71 -56.83 -25.34
C ASN A 29 9.99 -57.92 -24.49
N PRO A 30 9.26 -57.56 -23.46
CA PRO A 30 8.17 -58.41 -22.99
C PRO A 30 6.82 -57.73 -23.17
N GLN A 31 5.92 -58.47 -23.70
CA GLN A 31 4.52 -58.21 -23.99
C GLN A 31 3.75 -57.65 -22.77
N VAL A 32 2.99 -56.61 -23.05
CA VAL A 32 1.98 -56.02 -22.15
C VAL A 32 0.69 -56.83 -22.29
N PRO A 33 0.05 -57.29 -21.21
CA PRO A 33 -1.34 -57.74 -21.25
C PRO A 33 -2.29 -56.56 -21.39
N ASP A 34 -3.24 -56.68 -22.30
CA ASP A 34 -4.41 -55.81 -22.43
C ASP A 34 -5.27 -55.92 -21.15
N ASP A 35 -5.28 -54.84 -20.36
CA ASP A 35 -6.31 -54.62 -19.34
C ASP A 35 -7.08 -53.36 -19.68
N GLN A 36 -8.38 -53.53 -19.87
CA GLN A 36 -9.34 -52.50 -20.16
C GLN A 36 -9.36 -51.41 -19.07
N PRO A 37 -9.52 -50.15 -19.42
CA PRO A 37 -9.65 -49.09 -18.42
C PRO A 37 -11.00 -49.18 -17.71
N THR A 38 -10.99 -49.57 -16.45
CA THR A 38 -12.12 -49.29 -15.55
C THR A 38 -12.25 -47.80 -15.37
N SER A 39 -13.40 -47.27 -15.77
CA SER A 39 -13.81 -45.89 -15.57
C SER A 39 -13.85 -45.56 -14.08
N VAL A 40 -12.81 -44.88 -13.59
CA VAL A 40 -12.83 -44.22 -12.30
C VAL A 40 -13.60 -42.88 -12.52
N THR A 41 -14.85 -42.87 -12.14
CA THR A 41 -15.63 -41.66 -11.98
C THR A 41 -15.00 -40.84 -10.85
N SER A 42 -14.29 -39.76 -11.21
CA SER A 42 -13.91 -38.74 -10.24
C SER A 42 -15.19 -38.19 -9.57
N PRO A 43 -15.25 -38.10 -8.24
CA PRO A 43 -16.34 -37.44 -7.58
C PRO A 43 -16.34 -35.97 -8.02
N ALA A 44 -17.50 -35.49 -8.48
CA ALA A 44 -17.73 -34.07 -8.73
C ALA A 44 -17.37 -33.28 -7.47
N PRO A 45 -16.75 -32.09 -7.61
CA PRO A 45 -16.48 -31.25 -6.45
C PRO A 45 -17.80 -30.98 -5.74
N ALA A 46 -17.87 -31.32 -4.47
CA ALA A 46 -19.01 -31.05 -3.61
C ALA A 46 -19.35 -29.56 -3.71
N ALA A 47 -20.60 -29.26 -4.07
CA ALA A 47 -21.11 -27.92 -4.03
C ALA A 47 -20.87 -27.38 -2.62
N SER A 48 -20.03 -26.34 -2.50
CA SER A 48 -19.79 -25.66 -1.24
C SER A 48 -21.12 -25.21 -0.66
N SER A 49 -21.56 -25.87 0.39
CA SER A 49 -22.65 -25.36 1.22
C SER A 49 -22.24 -23.97 1.66
N SER A 50 -23.10 -22.98 1.45
CA SER A 50 -22.96 -21.65 2.00
C SER A 50 -23.06 -21.74 3.53
N ALA A 51 -21.99 -22.17 4.19
CA ALA A 51 -21.88 -22.11 5.64
C ALA A 51 -22.06 -20.66 6.07
N GLU A 52 -23.04 -20.41 6.91
CA GLU A 52 -23.27 -19.10 7.52
C GLU A 52 -22.01 -18.78 8.36
N LEU A 53 -21.34 -17.64 8.04
CA LEU A 53 -20.13 -17.23 8.74
C LEU A 53 -20.40 -17.14 10.25
N PRO A 54 -19.50 -17.63 11.12
CA PRO A 54 -19.69 -17.60 12.56
C PRO A 54 -19.93 -16.16 13.06
N ARG A 55 -20.91 -15.99 13.94
CA ARG A 55 -21.14 -14.71 14.60
C ARG A 55 -20.08 -14.50 15.66
N GLY A 56 -19.26 -13.45 15.51
CA GLY A 56 -18.29 -13.07 16.53
C GLY A 56 -18.93 -12.96 17.92
N ARG A 57 -18.22 -13.34 18.97
CA ARG A 57 -18.68 -13.15 20.35
C ARG A 57 -18.94 -11.67 20.61
N PRO A 58 -19.98 -11.31 21.40
CA PRO A 58 -20.22 -9.92 21.80
C PRO A 58 -18.96 -9.34 22.46
N LEU A 59 -18.53 -8.17 21.96
CA LEU A 59 -17.37 -7.47 22.50
C LEU A 59 -17.65 -7.05 23.95
N GLN A 60 -16.74 -7.36 24.86
CA GLN A 60 -16.77 -6.77 26.21
C GLN A 60 -16.36 -5.30 26.13
N PRO A 61 -16.95 -4.41 26.96
CA PRO A 61 -16.53 -3.01 27.02
C PRO A 61 -15.03 -2.90 27.32
N VAL A 62 -14.33 -2.08 26.55
CA VAL A 62 -12.93 -1.73 26.81
C VAL A 62 -12.93 -0.50 27.69
N PRO A 63 -12.15 -0.46 28.80
CA PRO A 63 -12.03 0.73 29.64
C PRO A 63 -11.53 1.92 28.82
N PRO A 64 -12.03 3.15 29.08
CA PRO A 64 -11.53 4.34 28.42
C PRO A 64 -10.06 4.57 28.79
N VAL A 65 -9.22 4.87 27.80
CA VAL A 65 -7.82 5.23 27.98
C VAL A 65 -7.57 6.61 27.39
N THR A 66 -6.55 7.30 27.91
CA THR A 66 -6.05 8.55 27.33
C THR A 66 -4.70 8.23 26.70
N PRO A 67 -4.62 8.11 25.35
CA PRO A 67 -3.38 7.78 24.67
C PRO A 67 -2.31 8.86 24.84
N GLU A 68 -1.07 8.47 24.56
CA GLU A 68 0.03 9.42 24.44
C GLU A 68 -0.25 10.42 23.29
N GLY A 69 0.07 11.70 23.52
CA GLY A 69 -0.13 12.77 22.53
C GLY A 69 -1.49 13.48 22.60
N PHE A 70 -2.38 13.07 23.50
CA PHE A 70 -3.56 13.86 23.85
C PHE A 70 -3.11 15.03 24.72
N THR A 71 -3.66 16.22 24.44
CA THR A 71 -3.26 17.44 25.13
C THR A 71 -4.44 18.41 25.26
N GLU A 72 -4.24 19.42 26.10
CA GLU A 72 -5.17 20.54 26.19
C GLU A 72 -5.13 21.38 24.89
N PRO A 73 -6.28 21.92 24.45
CA PRO A 73 -6.32 22.80 23.30
C PRO A 73 -5.55 24.11 23.56
N PRO A 74 -5.11 24.83 22.51
CA PRO A 74 -4.48 26.13 22.66
C PRO A 74 -5.36 27.13 23.44
N PRO A 75 -4.83 28.17 24.09
CA PRO A 75 -5.63 29.19 24.79
C PRO A 75 -6.64 29.86 23.83
N GLY A 76 -7.88 30.10 24.34
CA GLY A 76 -8.97 30.73 23.58
C GLY A 76 -10.22 29.86 23.51
N LYS A 77 -11.03 30.01 22.44
CA LYS A 77 -12.26 29.22 22.21
C LYS A 77 -12.46 28.88 20.76
N GLY A 78 -13.09 27.74 20.51
CA GLY A 78 -13.47 27.24 19.18
C GLY A 78 -12.29 27.13 18.22
N MET A 79 -12.54 27.02 16.93
CA MET A 79 -11.50 26.86 15.92
C MET A 79 -10.50 28.01 15.84
N ALA A 80 -10.92 29.25 16.19
CA ALA A 80 -10.05 30.42 16.16
C ALA A 80 -8.80 30.30 17.06
N ARG A 81 -8.81 29.45 18.07
CA ARG A 81 -7.64 29.18 18.93
C ARG A 81 -6.55 28.39 18.18
N TYR A 82 -6.95 27.44 17.32
CA TYR A 82 -6.04 26.65 16.50
C TYR A 82 -5.47 27.46 15.35
N GLU A 83 -6.25 28.35 14.74
CA GLU A 83 -5.82 29.24 13.66
C GLU A 83 -4.81 30.30 14.09
N LYS A 84 -4.75 30.63 15.40
CA LYS A 84 -3.82 31.62 15.97
C LYS A 84 -2.49 31.04 16.43
N GLN A 85 -2.33 29.73 16.44
CA GLN A 85 -1.06 29.11 16.84
C GLN A 85 0.05 29.47 15.86
N ARG A 86 1.28 29.47 16.33
CA ARG A 86 2.46 29.67 15.50
C ARG A 86 3.20 28.37 15.32
N LEU A 87 3.76 28.14 14.17
CA LEU A 87 4.60 26.99 13.88
C LEU A 87 6.06 27.36 14.21
N ASP A 88 6.59 26.78 15.26
CA ASP A 88 7.98 26.93 15.65
C ASP A 88 8.80 25.87 14.93
N TRP A 89 9.56 26.30 13.91
CA TRP A 89 10.34 25.42 13.06
C TRP A 89 11.75 25.24 13.63
N GLU A 90 12.10 24.04 14.04
CA GLU A 90 13.40 23.64 14.53
C GLU A 90 14.07 22.69 13.54
N SER A 91 15.42 22.73 13.48
CA SER A 91 16.13 21.77 12.60
C SER A 91 16.01 20.35 13.15
N CYS A 92 15.53 19.44 12.33
CA CYS A 92 15.53 18.00 12.60
C CYS A 92 16.55 17.21 11.77
N GLY A 93 17.54 17.90 11.20
CA GLY A 93 18.64 17.31 10.46
C GLY A 93 18.47 17.33 8.95
N HIS A 94 19.55 17.11 8.21
CA HIS A 94 19.57 16.97 6.74
C HIS A 94 18.89 18.12 5.96
N GLY A 95 18.90 19.34 6.49
CA GLY A 95 18.25 20.49 5.87
C GLY A 95 16.73 20.51 5.98
N ILE A 96 16.18 19.64 6.83
CA ILE A 96 14.75 19.56 7.14
C ILE A 96 14.49 20.26 8.47
N PHE A 97 13.38 20.97 8.53
CA PHE A 97 12.86 21.63 9.73
C PHE A 97 11.56 20.96 10.14
N CYS A 98 11.40 20.70 11.43
CA CYS A 98 10.21 20.11 12.00
C CYS A 98 9.46 21.11 12.88
N SER A 99 8.15 20.96 12.98
CA SER A 99 7.28 21.71 13.87
C SER A 99 6.12 20.84 14.33
N LYS A 100 5.46 21.26 15.39
CA LYS A 100 4.22 20.64 15.88
C LYS A 100 3.05 21.56 15.64
N MET A 101 1.90 20.97 15.29
CA MET A 101 0.63 21.63 15.12
C MET A 101 -0.40 20.95 16.01
N LEU A 102 -1.15 21.70 16.79
CA LEU A 102 -2.30 21.18 17.54
C LEU A 102 -3.56 21.24 16.66
N VAL A 103 -4.36 20.19 16.71
CA VAL A 103 -5.68 20.14 16.07
C VAL A 103 -6.70 19.60 17.09
N PRO A 104 -8.00 19.90 16.97
CA PRO A 104 -8.98 19.27 17.84
C PRO A 104 -9.03 17.76 17.56
N LEU A 105 -9.19 16.95 18.60
CA LEU A 105 -9.50 15.53 18.41
C LEU A 105 -10.79 15.40 17.61
N ASP A 106 -11.85 16.06 18.05
CA ASP A 106 -13.13 16.16 17.36
C ASP A 106 -13.38 17.59 16.88
N TYR A 107 -13.54 17.75 15.58
CA TYR A 107 -13.90 19.05 14.98
C TYR A 107 -15.32 19.53 15.32
N ALA A 108 -16.18 18.66 15.84
CA ALA A 108 -17.49 19.06 16.37
C ALA A 108 -17.39 19.65 17.78
N ASP A 109 -16.33 19.32 18.53
CA ASP A 109 -16.02 19.88 19.86
C ASP A 109 -14.58 20.44 19.91
N PRO A 110 -14.31 21.59 19.28
CA PRO A 110 -12.97 22.16 19.26
C PRO A 110 -12.50 22.73 20.61
N ASP A 111 -13.35 22.79 21.61
CA ASP A 111 -13.00 23.19 22.97
C ASP A 111 -12.62 22.00 23.87
N GLY A 112 -12.83 20.77 23.37
CA GLY A 112 -12.44 19.52 24.01
C GLY A 112 -10.95 19.20 23.83
N THR A 113 -10.64 17.90 23.90
CA THR A 113 -9.26 17.40 23.77
C THR A 113 -8.63 17.77 22.43
N ALA A 114 -7.36 18.17 22.45
CA ALA A 114 -6.54 18.35 21.26
C ALA A 114 -5.56 17.18 21.07
N ILE A 115 -5.08 17.02 19.82
CA ILE A 115 -4.01 16.11 19.46
C ILE A 115 -2.89 16.86 18.75
N THR A 116 -1.70 16.27 18.74
CA THR A 116 -0.51 16.84 18.12
C THR A 116 -0.25 16.20 16.76
N LEU A 117 -0.04 17.03 15.73
CA LEU A 117 0.47 16.59 14.42
C LEU A 117 1.91 17.05 14.23
N LEU A 118 2.78 16.16 13.74
CA LEU A 118 4.15 16.49 13.38
C LEU A 118 4.20 16.94 11.92
N LEU A 119 4.94 18.00 11.69
CA LEU A 119 5.18 18.62 10.39
C LEU A 119 6.65 18.56 10.05
N ALA A 120 6.98 18.44 8.77
CA ALA A 120 8.34 18.62 8.26
C ALA A 120 8.33 19.57 7.07
N LYS A 121 9.41 20.34 6.93
CA LYS A 121 9.60 21.28 5.85
C LYS A 121 11.04 21.26 5.34
N ARG A 122 11.19 21.17 4.02
CA ARG A 122 12.41 21.52 3.30
C ARG A 122 12.20 22.88 2.65
N SER A 123 12.96 23.88 3.10
CA SER A 123 12.77 25.27 2.66
C SER A 123 13.12 25.45 1.19
N ALA A 124 12.40 26.37 0.53
CA ALA A 124 12.70 26.81 -0.82
C ALA A 124 14.13 27.38 -0.90
N THR A 125 14.83 27.02 -1.96
CA THR A 125 16.20 27.50 -2.27
C THR A 125 16.24 28.43 -3.49
N GLY A 126 15.11 28.53 -4.22
CA GLY A 126 14.99 29.39 -5.39
C GLY A 126 14.85 30.87 -5.02
N SER A 127 15.16 31.74 -5.98
CA SER A 127 15.18 33.21 -5.79
C SER A 127 13.78 33.84 -5.61
N LYS A 128 12.72 33.12 -6.04
CA LYS A 128 11.33 33.59 -5.95
C LYS A 128 10.45 32.52 -5.30
N LYS A 129 10.12 32.73 -4.03
CA LYS A 129 9.23 31.81 -3.31
C LYS A 129 7.81 31.87 -3.89
N LEU A 130 7.24 30.70 -4.19
CA LEU A 130 5.89 30.51 -4.73
C LEU A 130 4.87 30.04 -3.68
N GLY A 131 5.27 29.91 -2.41
CA GLY A 131 4.47 29.36 -1.33
C GLY A 131 4.95 27.96 -0.92
N SER A 132 4.06 27.19 -0.34
CA SER A 132 4.31 25.79 0.03
C SER A 132 3.70 24.84 -1.00
N LEU A 133 4.40 23.73 -1.27
CA LEU A 133 3.82 22.53 -1.88
C LEU A 133 3.66 21.50 -0.76
N ILE A 134 2.41 21.25 -0.39
CA ILE A 134 2.09 20.27 0.64
C ILE A 134 2.00 18.89 -0.02
N ILE A 135 2.74 17.92 0.50
CA ILE A 135 2.87 16.58 -0.09
C ILE A 135 2.36 15.49 0.86
N ASN A 136 1.72 14.46 0.29
CA ASN A 136 1.26 13.29 1.04
C ASN A 136 1.58 12.00 0.27
N PRO A 137 2.26 11.01 0.89
CA PRO A 137 2.66 9.76 0.23
C PRO A 137 1.52 8.75 0.04
N GLY A 138 0.41 8.92 0.76
CA GLY A 138 -0.70 7.97 0.74
C GLY A 138 -0.62 6.91 1.84
N GLY A 139 -0.88 5.69 1.48
CA GLY A 139 -1.10 4.55 2.35
C GLY A 139 -2.57 4.11 2.29
N PRO A 140 -3.50 4.52 3.22
CA PRO A 140 -3.38 5.49 4.31
C PRO A 140 -2.35 5.13 5.39
N GLY A 141 -1.86 6.13 6.10
CA GLY A 141 -0.91 5.92 7.20
C GLY A 141 0.57 6.09 6.82
N GLY A 142 0.88 6.49 5.60
CA GLY A 142 2.24 6.87 5.20
C GLY A 142 2.68 8.18 5.85
N SER A 143 3.91 8.22 6.40
CA SER A 143 4.47 9.42 7.02
C SER A 143 4.81 10.49 5.99
N GLY A 144 4.13 11.62 6.05
CA GLY A 144 4.46 12.79 5.23
C GLY A 144 5.75 13.47 5.69
N VAL A 145 6.06 13.41 6.98
CA VAL A 145 7.33 13.90 7.55
C VAL A 145 8.51 13.18 6.94
N TRP A 146 8.47 11.84 6.92
CA TRP A 146 9.51 11.03 6.28
C TRP A 146 9.59 11.31 4.78
N TYR A 147 8.44 11.46 4.12
CA TYR A 147 8.35 11.67 2.67
C TYR A 147 9.04 12.94 2.19
N VAL A 148 9.08 14.03 3.00
CA VAL A 148 9.80 15.28 2.66
C VAL A 148 11.27 15.01 2.34
N GLY A 149 11.91 14.05 3.04
CA GLY A 149 13.31 13.69 2.81
C GLY A 149 13.58 13.04 1.45
N TYR A 150 12.61 12.32 0.92
CA TYR A 150 12.72 11.49 -0.29
C TYR A 150 11.99 12.08 -1.51
N PHE A 151 11.13 13.06 -1.31
CA PHE A 151 10.40 13.67 -2.41
C PHE A 151 11.35 14.35 -3.39
N ASN A 152 11.24 13.97 -4.67
CA ASN A 152 12.04 14.58 -5.73
C ASN A 152 11.53 15.98 -6.04
N ALA A 153 12.20 16.99 -5.52
CA ALA A 153 11.84 18.40 -5.73
C ALA A 153 12.66 19.09 -6.82
N ALA A 154 13.33 18.35 -7.69
CA ALA A 154 14.05 18.94 -8.81
C ALA A 154 13.12 19.76 -9.72
N GLY A 155 13.46 21.03 -9.93
CA GLY A 155 12.62 21.99 -10.65
C GLY A 155 11.54 22.68 -9.80
N LEU A 156 11.46 22.36 -8.50
CA LEU A 156 10.49 22.91 -7.54
C LEU A 156 11.17 23.76 -6.45
N GLU A 157 12.40 24.23 -6.70
CA GLU A 157 13.22 24.96 -5.73
C GLU A 157 12.57 26.24 -5.20
N ASN A 158 11.54 26.73 -5.87
CA ASN A 158 10.76 27.91 -5.47
C ASN A 158 9.63 27.61 -4.46
N TYR A 159 9.43 26.33 -4.09
CA TYR A 159 8.45 25.93 -3.08
C TYR A 159 9.13 25.49 -1.79
N ASP A 160 8.53 25.86 -0.65
CA ASP A 160 8.73 25.07 0.56
C ASP A 160 8.04 23.71 0.34
N ILE A 161 8.78 22.62 0.46
CA ILE A 161 8.17 21.27 0.44
C ILE A 161 7.77 20.94 1.85
N VAL A 162 6.46 20.82 2.09
CA VAL A 162 5.87 20.60 3.42
C VAL A 162 5.18 19.23 3.44
N GLY A 163 5.50 18.41 4.42
CA GLY A 163 4.79 17.18 4.72
C GLY A 163 4.32 17.17 6.16
N TRP A 164 3.35 16.34 6.45
CA TRP A 164 2.88 16.13 7.81
C TRP A 164 2.56 14.65 8.02
N ASP A 165 2.67 14.21 9.23
CA ASP A 165 2.07 12.95 9.64
C ASP A 165 0.60 13.22 9.97
N PRO A 166 -0.36 12.65 9.23
CA PRO A 166 -1.78 12.81 9.55
C PRO A 166 -2.13 12.32 10.96
N ARG A 167 -3.30 12.67 11.47
CA ARG A 167 -3.83 12.13 12.71
C ARG A 167 -3.79 10.60 12.71
N GLY A 168 -3.33 10.01 13.78
CA GLY A 168 -3.14 8.56 13.88
C GLY A 168 -1.88 8.01 13.24
N VAL A 169 -1.02 8.84 12.62
CA VAL A 169 0.12 8.42 11.77
C VAL A 169 1.46 8.87 12.35
N GLY A 170 2.45 8.01 12.23
CA GLY A 170 3.86 8.33 12.43
C GLY A 170 4.19 8.89 13.81
N GLN A 171 4.75 10.09 13.83
CA GLN A 171 5.11 10.82 15.06
C GLN A 171 4.06 11.88 15.46
N SER A 172 2.96 12.00 14.74
CA SER A 172 1.74 12.63 15.23
C SER A 172 1.14 11.78 16.35
N THR A 173 0.08 12.25 17.03
CA THR A 173 -0.63 11.38 17.98
C THR A 173 -1.01 10.08 17.29
N PRO A 174 -0.33 8.94 17.57
CA PRO A 174 -0.41 7.76 16.70
C PRO A 174 -1.52 6.80 17.14
N VAL A 175 -2.07 6.05 16.17
CA VAL A 175 -2.80 4.82 16.48
C VAL A 175 -1.78 3.75 16.86
N THR A 176 -2.01 3.08 17.99
CA THR A 176 -1.21 1.95 18.48
C THR A 176 -2.10 0.74 18.74
N CYS A 177 -1.58 -0.45 18.52
CA CYS A 177 -2.33 -1.71 18.63
C CYS A 177 -1.45 -2.81 19.24
N PHE A 178 -1.23 -3.91 18.50
CA PHE A 178 -0.42 -5.06 18.91
C PHE A 178 1.04 -4.71 19.16
N GLY A 179 1.67 -5.46 20.08
CA GLY A 179 3.12 -5.51 20.20
C GLY A 179 3.76 -6.36 19.08
N ARG A 180 5.10 -6.41 19.10
CA ARG A 180 5.90 -7.12 18.09
C ARG A 180 5.49 -8.59 17.91
N ASP A 181 5.45 -9.34 19.02
CA ASP A 181 5.23 -10.79 18.96
C ASP A 181 3.82 -11.14 18.47
N ASP A 182 2.83 -10.29 18.80
CA ASP A 182 1.46 -10.42 18.27
C ASP A 182 1.39 -10.12 16.78
N LEU A 183 2.18 -9.15 16.27
CA LEU A 183 2.25 -8.84 14.84
C LEU A 183 3.00 -9.92 14.06
N ASP A 184 4.10 -10.48 14.60
CA ASP A 184 4.79 -11.61 14.01
C ASP A 184 3.81 -12.79 13.79
N HIS A 185 2.98 -13.08 14.80
CA HIS A 185 1.94 -14.09 14.67
C HIS A 185 0.84 -13.67 13.69
N TYR A 186 0.32 -12.44 13.77
CA TYR A 186 -0.76 -11.93 12.92
C TYR A 186 -0.39 -11.99 11.43
N PHE A 187 0.83 -11.59 11.06
CA PHE A 187 1.30 -11.59 9.66
C PHE A 187 1.78 -12.95 9.17
N SER A 188 1.96 -13.94 10.05
CA SER A 188 2.28 -15.31 9.64
C SER A 188 1.08 -16.22 9.52
N MET A 189 -0.11 -15.79 10.01
CA MET A 189 -1.34 -16.59 9.93
C MET A 189 -1.78 -16.78 8.48
N ASP A 190 -2.38 -17.94 8.21
CA ASP A 190 -3.03 -18.19 6.94
C ASP A 190 -4.10 -17.13 6.61
N SER A 191 -3.97 -16.47 5.45
CA SER A 191 -4.92 -15.44 4.97
C SER A 191 -6.05 -16.02 4.15
N SER A 192 -5.93 -17.25 3.66
CA SER A 192 -6.88 -17.91 2.77
C SER A 192 -7.48 -19.19 3.36
N PRO A 193 -8.11 -19.14 4.54
CA PRO A 193 -8.52 -20.30 5.32
C PRO A 193 -9.34 -21.29 4.50
N ASP A 194 -8.95 -22.56 4.56
CA ASP A 194 -9.55 -23.67 3.81
C ASP A 194 -10.68 -24.37 4.57
N ASN A 195 -10.73 -24.19 5.88
CA ASN A 195 -11.71 -24.83 6.75
C ASN A 195 -12.27 -23.86 7.81
N ALA A 196 -13.26 -24.33 8.55
CA ALA A 196 -13.99 -23.51 9.52
C ALA A 196 -13.13 -23.11 10.74
N ASP A 197 -12.19 -23.97 11.15
CA ASP A 197 -11.35 -23.73 12.33
C ASP A 197 -10.31 -22.65 12.02
N GLU A 198 -9.68 -22.69 10.86
CA GLU A 198 -8.78 -21.65 10.37
C GLU A 198 -9.48 -20.29 10.22
N LEU A 199 -10.68 -20.29 9.60
CA LEU A 199 -11.49 -19.09 9.48
C LEU A 199 -11.84 -18.53 10.87
N GLN A 200 -12.21 -19.38 11.83
CA GLN A 200 -12.52 -18.94 13.19
C GLN A 200 -11.28 -18.37 13.89
N ALA A 201 -10.13 -19.03 13.78
CA ALA A 201 -8.87 -18.52 14.33
C ALA A 201 -8.51 -17.13 13.75
N ARG A 202 -8.71 -16.94 12.45
CA ARG A 202 -8.49 -15.66 11.77
C ARG A 202 -9.46 -14.59 12.26
N ILE A 203 -10.75 -14.91 12.43
CA ILE A 203 -11.77 -14.02 13.00
C ILE A 203 -11.40 -13.62 14.42
N ASP A 204 -11.05 -14.57 15.27
CA ASP A 204 -10.71 -14.31 16.67
C ASP A 204 -9.48 -13.42 16.79
N LYS A 205 -8.44 -13.66 15.99
CA LYS A 205 -7.23 -12.81 15.97
C LYS A 205 -7.51 -11.41 15.43
N GLN A 206 -8.41 -11.28 14.44
CA GLN A 206 -8.83 -9.98 13.94
C GLN A 206 -9.61 -9.17 14.99
N ILE A 207 -10.48 -9.82 15.76
CA ILE A 207 -11.20 -9.20 16.88
C ILE A 207 -10.20 -8.76 17.97
N GLU A 208 -9.22 -9.60 18.29
CA GLU A 208 -8.17 -9.29 19.26
C GLU A 208 -7.35 -8.07 18.81
N PHE A 209 -6.93 -8.02 17.53
CA PHE A 209 -6.24 -6.88 16.95
C PHE A 209 -7.05 -5.59 17.09
N GLY A 210 -8.31 -5.58 16.67
CA GLY A 210 -9.19 -4.42 16.79
C GLY A 210 -9.37 -3.96 18.24
N ARG A 211 -9.51 -4.90 19.18
CA ARG A 211 -9.59 -4.59 20.62
C ARG A 211 -8.32 -3.98 21.16
N SER A 212 -7.17 -4.49 20.73
CA SER A 212 -5.87 -3.92 21.11
C SER A 212 -5.76 -2.47 20.61
N CYS A 213 -6.16 -2.20 19.37
CA CYS A 213 -6.20 -0.84 18.84
C CYS A 213 -7.09 0.09 19.69
N LEU A 214 -8.30 -0.36 20.05
CA LEU A 214 -9.23 0.44 20.86
C LEU A 214 -8.69 0.67 22.28
N SER A 215 -8.09 -0.35 22.90
CA SER A 215 -7.56 -0.24 24.26
C SER A 215 -6.33 0.67 24.36
N GLN A 216 -5.55 0.80 23.29
CA GLN A 216 -4.34 1.61 23.29
C GLN A 216 -4.54 3.00 22.69
N SER A 217 -5.45 3.15 21.72
CA SER A 217 -5.67 4.42 21.03
C SER A 217 -6.92 5.19 21.53
N GLY A 218 -7.79 4.55 22.31
CA GLY A 218 -8.95 5.19 22.90
C GLY A 218 -9.82 5.92 21.88
N ALA A 219 -10.26 7.12 22.25
CA ALA A 219 -11.11 7.96 21.42
C ALA A 219 -10.48 8.36 20.06
N LEU A 220 -9.15 8.36 19.94
CA LEU A 220 -8.48 8.66 18.66
C LEU A 220 -8.98 7.76 17.53
N LEU A 221 -9.30 6.50 17.87
CA LEU A 221 -9.70 5.50 16.87
C LEU A 221 -11.02 5.87 16.16
N GLU A 222 -11.84 6.72 16.74
CA GLU A 222 -13.08 7.24 16.14
C GLU A 222 -12.86 8.53 15.32
N HIS A 223 -11.64 9.11 15.39
CA HIS A 223 -11.33 10.43 14.85
C HIS A 223 -10.14 10.45 13.89
N VAL A 224 -9.87 9.34 13.18
CA VAL A 224 -8.81 9.26 12.15
C VAL A 224 -9.37 9.18 10.72
N SER A 225 -10.57 9.67 10.48
CA SER A 225 -11.19 9.65 9.16
C SER A 225 -10.48 10.57 8.16
N THR A 226 -10.62 10.26 6.85
CA THR A 226 -10.07 11.13 5.79
C THR A 226 -10.68 12.54 5.84
N MET A 227 -11.94 12.68 6.22
CA MET A 227 -12.58 14.01 6.30
C MET A 227 -11.99 14.89 7.40
N GLU A 228 -11.59 14.30 8.53
CA GLU A 228 -10.88 15.04 9.58
C GLU A 228 -9.46 15.40 9.14
N THR A 229 -8.77 14.48 8.45
CA THR A 229 -7.47 14.76 7.81
C THR A 229 -7.55 15.91 6.78
N VAL A 230 -8.65 16.04 6.03
CA VAL A 230 -8.89 17.18 5.12
C VAL A 230 -9.00 18.51 5.89
N ARG A 231 -9.64 18.49 7.07
CA ARG A 231 -9.72 19.68 7.93
C ARG A 231 -8.36 20.05 8.54
N ASP A 232 -7.59 19.03 8.96
CA ASP A 232 -6.20 19.24 9.42
C ASP A 232 -5.33 19.86 8.31
N LEU A 233 -5.50 19.39 7.08
CA LEU A 233 -4.78 19.90 5.91
C LEU A 233 -5.11 21.37 5.62
N ASP A 234 -6.36 21.79 5.80
CA ASP A 234 -6.75 23.19 5.62
C ASP A 234 -6.19 24.08 6.74
N LEU A 235 -6.16 23.57 7.99
CA LEU A 235 -5.50 24.27 9.08
C LEU A 235 -3.98 24.39 8.84
N LEU A 236 -3.33 23.35 8.36
CA LEU A 236 -1.92 23.39 7.96
C LEU A 236 -1.67 24.45 6.89
N ARG A 237 -2.48 24.47 5.81
CA ARG A 237 -2.42 25.52 4.78
C ARG A 237 -2.49 26.93 5.39
N HIS A 238 -3.42 27.13 6.32
CA HIS A 238 -3.58 28.42 7.01
C HIS A 238 -2.33 28.79 7.81
N LEU A 239 -1.79 27.86 8.58
CA LEU A 239 -0.65 28.10 9.47
C LEU A 239 0.68 28.30 8.75
N VAL A 240 0.87 27.71 7.56
CA VAL A 240 2.04 28.03 6.71
C VAL A 240 1.88 29.37 5.96
N GLY A 241 0.71 30.00 6.07
CA GLY A 241 0.43 31.35 5.52
C GLY A 241 -0.01 31.35 4.06
N ASP A 242 -0.39 30.22 3.49
CA ASP A 242 -0.80 30.13 2.08
C ASP A 242 -2.31 30.40 1.92
N PRO A 243 -2.73 31.35 1.07
CA PRO A 243 -4.14 31.65 0.82
C PRO A 243 -4.86 30.50 0.11
N LYS A 244 -4.13 29.73 -0.70
CA LYS A 244 -4.59 28.55 -1.44
C LYS A 244 -3.56 27.43 -1.33
N ILE A 245 -4.04 26.19 -1.27
CA ILE A 245 -3.17 25.02 -1.17
C ILE A 245 -2.56 24.70 -2.54
N ASN A 246 -1.23 24.48 -2.59
CA ASN A 246 -0.62 23.70 -3.65
C ASN A 246 -0.36 22.31 -3.06
N TYR A 247 -0.86 21.27 -3.71
CA TYR A 247 -0.90 19.93 -3.15
C TYR A 247 -0.40 18.89 -4.14
N PHE A 248 0.39 17.95 -3.64
CA PHE A 248 0.79 16.74 -4.35
C PHE A 248 0.42 15.52 -3.53
N GLY A 249 -0.61 14.80 -3.95
CA GLY A 249 -1.05 13.55 -3.32
C GLY A 249 -0.69 12.33 -4.16
N SER A 250 -0.03 11.37 -3.52
CA SER A 250 0.28 10.06 -4.11
C SER A 250 -0.68 9.00 -3.57
N SER A 251 -1.16 8.07 -4.43
CA SER A 251 -1.95 6.93 -3.97
C SER A 251 -3.19 7.37 -3.16
N TYR A 252 -3.38 6.87 -1.93
CA TYR A 252 -4.43 7.36 -1.03
C TYR A 252 -4.39 8.90 -0.82
N GLY A 253 -3.24 9.55 -0.93
CA GLY A 253 -3.15 11.02 -0.90
C GLY A 253 -3.99 11.69 -1.99
N THR A 254 -4.31 11.00 -3.07
CA THR A 254 -5.24 11.48 -4.10
C THR A 254 -6.68 11.59 -3.59
N LYS A 255 -7.09 10.70 -2.68
CA LYS A 255 -8.38 10.79 -1.99
C LYS A 255 -8.46 12.03 -1.09
N ILE A 256 -7.40 12.31 -0.32
CA ILE A 256 -7.33 13.53 0.50
C ILE A 256 -7.45 14.78 -0.38
N GLY A 257 -6.68 14.85 -1.49
CA GLY A 257 -6.73 15.98 -2.41
C GLY A 257 -8.09 16.16 -3.09
N ALA A 258 -8.69 15.09 -3.57
CA ALA A 258 -10.00 15.11 -4.22
C ALA A 258 -11.12 15.57 -3.25
N LEU A 259 -11.14 15.05 -2.02
CA LEU A 259 -12.08 15.47 -0.97
C LEU A 259 -11.84 16.91 -0.53
N TYR A 260 -10.57 17.36 -0.47
CA TYR A 260 -10.27 18.77 -0.22
C TYR A 260 -10.80 19.66 -1.33
N ALA A 261 -10.62 19.28 -2.59
CA ALA A 261 -11.12 20.04 -3.74
C ALA A 261 -12.65 20.10 -3.79
N GLU A 262 -13.34 19.05 -3.35
CA GLU A 262 -14.81 19.01 -3.23
C GLU A 262 -15.30 19.92 -2.11
N THR A 263 -14.68 19.85 -0.93
CA THR A 263 -15.19 20.54 0.26
C THR A 263 -14.75 22.01 0.36
N LEU A 264 -13.61 22.35 -0.22
CA LEU A 264 -12.96 23.67 -0.12
C LEU A 264 -12.43 24.16 -1.48
N PRO A 265 -13.24 24.15 -2.57
CA PRO A 265 -12.76 24.39 -3.93
C PRO A 265 -12.08 25.76 -4.09
N HIS A 266 -12.58 26.80 -3.41
CA HIS A 266 -12.01 28.15 -3.49
C HIS A 266 -10.64 28.29 -2.80
N ARG A 267 -10.26 27.32 -1.95
CA ARG A 267 -8.95 27.25 -1.29
C ARG A 267 -7.93 26.41 -2.05
N VAL A 268 -8.30 25.81 -3.19
CA VAL A 268 -7.39 25.08 -4.06
C VAL A 268 -6.59 26.08 -4.93
N GLY A 269 -5.26 25.89 -4.94
CA GLY A 269 -4.33 26.54 -5.85
C GLY A 269 -3.97 25.61 -7.01
N LYS A 270 -2.95 24.78 -6.82
CA LYS A 270 -2.51 23.76 -7.80
C LYS A 270 -2.56 22.39 -7.16
N MET A 271 -3.09 21.42 -7.90
CA MET A 271 -3.30 20.07 -7.35
C MET A 271 -2.86 19.00 -8.32
N ILE A 272 -2.01 18.09 -7.84
CA ILE A 272 -1.53 16.91 -8.55
C ILE A 272 -1.94 15.67 -7.76
N LEU A 273 -2.53 14.70 -8.45
CA LEU A 273 -3.04 13.45 -7.91
C LEU A 273 -2.41 12.30 -8.70
N ASP A 274 -1.31 11.73 -8.18
CA ASP A 274 -0.53 10.66 -8.82
C ASP A 274 -0.87 9.29 -8.25
N GLY A 275 -1.21 8.33 -9.12
CA GLY A 275 -1.72 7.02 -8.71
C GLY A 275 -3.10 7.12 -8.07
N ALA A 276 -4.07 7.61 -8.84
CA ALA A 276 -5.40 7.95 -8.37
C ALA A 276 -6.19 6.74 -7.84
N VAL A 277 -6.87 6.90 -6.71
CA VAL A 277 -7.78 5.88 -6.16
C VAL A 277 -9.19 6.02 -6.78
N ASP A 278 -10.00 4.96 -6.66
CA ASP A 278 -11.44 5.01 -7.02
C ASP A 278 -12.22 5.82 -5.96
N ILE A 279 -12.31 7.13 -6.19
CA ILE A 279 -12.82 8.10 -5.20
C ILE A 279 -14.31 7.93 -4.86
N ASN A 280 -15.12 7.52 -5.83
CA ASN A 280 -16.57 7.37 -5.67
C ASN A 280 -17.01 5.89 -5.61
N SER A 281 -16.08 4.94 -5.50
CA SER A 281 -16.35 3.48 -5.51
C SER A 281 -17.13 3.02 -6.74
N SER A 282 -16.81 3.58 -7.91
CA SER A 282 -17.51 3.35 -9.17
C SER A 282 -16.82 2.33 -10.08
N SER A 283 -15.62 1.88 -9.73
CA SER A 283 -14.85 0.92 -10.51
C SER A 283 -15.43 -0.51 -10.45
N LYS A 284 -15.34 -1.19 -11.59
CA LYS A 284 -15.61 -2.63 -11.68
C LYS A 284 -14.38 -3.49 -11.40
N ILE A 285 -13.19 -2.89 -11.45
CA ILE A 285 -11.89 -3.52 -11.23
C ILE A 285 -11.52 -3.29 -9.76
N SER A 286 -11.06 -4.33 -9.09
CA SER A 286 -10.53 -4.25 -7.73
C SER A 286 -9.02 -4.05 -7.74
N GLN A 287 -8.46 -3.64 -6.62
CA GLN A 287 -7.01 -3.54 -6.46
C GLN A 287 -6.30 -4.88 -6.72
N VAL A 288 -6.87 -5.99 -6.27
CA VAL A 288 -6.28 -7.32 -6.49
C VAL A 288 -6.24 -7.70 -7.98
N ASP A 289 -7.18 -7.20 -8.81
CA ASP A 289 -7.11 -7.37 -10.27
C ASP A 289 -5.91 -6.63 -10.87
N GLY A 290 -5.54 -5.48 -10.29
CA GLY A 290 -4.33 -4.73 -10.66
C GLY A 290 -3.06 -5.51 -10.35
N PHE A 291 -2.96 -6.09 -9.15
CA PHE A 291 -1.83 -6.93 -8.75
C PHE A 291 -1.73 -8.21 -9.58
N GLU A 292 -2.85 -8.87 -9.88
CA GLU A 292 -2.88 -10.02 -10.77
C GLU A 292 -2.37 -9.68 -12.17
N ARG A 293 -2.75 -8.50 -12.71
CA ARG A 293 -2.25 -8.00 -13.99
C ARG A 293 -0.75 -7.76 -13.97
N ALA A 294 -0.25 -7.09 -12.93
CA ALA A 294 1.18 -6.85 -12.76
C ALA A 294 1.97 -8.17 -12.63
N LEU A 295 1.42 -9.17 -11.92
CA LEU A 295 2.02 -10.50 -11.83
C LEU A 295 2.08 -11.21 -13.19
N ARG A 296 1.07 -11.02 -14.05
CA ARG A 296 1.09 -11.52 -15.44
C ARG A 296 2.18 -10.83 -16.28
N HIS A 297 2.36 -9.51 -16.11
CA HIS A 297 3.42 -8.77 -16.76
C HIS A 297 4.81 -9.24 -16.29
N PHE A 298 4.97 -9.45 -14.97
CA PHE A 298 6.16 -10.08 -14.41
C PHE A 298 6.43 -11.46 -15.02
N ALA A 299 5.42 -12.32 -15.13
CA ALA A 299 5.57 -13.64 -15.70
C ALA A 299 6.00 -13.60 -17.18
N ALA A 300 5.44 -12.68 -17.97
CA ALA A 300 5.82 -12.46 -19.36
C ALA A 300 7.26 -11.93 -19.48
N TRP A 301 7.65 -10.99 -18.61
CA TRP A 301 9.01 -10.48 -18.52
C TRP A 301 10.00 -11.60 -18.16
N CYS A 302 9.67 -12.40 -17.15
CA CYS A 302 10.48 -13.53 -16.71
C CYS A 302 10.69 -14.54 -17.85
N ALA A 303 9.63 -14.91 -18.56
CA ALA A 303 9.71 -15.83 -19.70
C ALA A 303 10.56 -15.30 -20.87
N GLY A 304 10.69 -13.98 -21.00
CA GLY A 304 11.53 -13.32 -22.00
C GLY A 304 12.99 -13.12 -21.58
N THR A 305 13.38 -13.57 -20.38
CA THR A 305 14.73 -13.44 -19.83
C THR A 305 15.28 -14.84 -19.46
N ASP A 306 16.53 -14.90 -18.98
CA ASP A 306 17.07 -16.14 -18.37
C ASP A 306 16.40 -16.36 -16.99
N CYS A 307 15.19 -16.92 -17.02
CA CYS A 307 14.34 -17.11 -15.87
C CYS A 307 14.11 -18.59 -15.59
N ARG A 308 14.68 -19.08 -14.49
CA ARG A 308 14.59 -20.48 -14.05
C ARG A 308 13.14 -20.94 -13.79
N LEU A 309 12.23 -20.00 -13.48
CA LEU A 309 10.82 -20.31 -13.20
C LEU A 309 10.07 -20.84 -14.43
N GLY A 310 10.41 -20.35 -15.64
CA GLY A 310 9.74 -20.74 -16.88
C GLY A 310 10.33 -21.96 -17.58
N SER A 311 11.52 -22.44 -17.18
CA SER A 311 12.28 -23.43 -17.97
C SER A 311 12.04 -24.90 -17.58
N GLN A 312 11.45 -25.18 -16.41
CA GLN A 312 11.45 -26.55 -15.86
C GLN A 312 10.09 -27.14 -15.51
N ARG A 313 9.01 -26.36 -15.32
CA ARG A 313 7.75 -26.86 -14.74
C ARG A 313 6.46 -26.31 -15.38
N GLY A 314 6.54 -25.60 -16.50
CA GLY A 314 5.34 -25.00 -17.10
C GLY A 314 5.42 -23.49 -17.22
N ASP A 315 4.26 -22.81 -17.24
CA ASP A 315 4.25 -21.35 -17.24
C ASP A 315 4.57 -20.76 -15.85
N VAL A 316 5.17 -19.59 -15.84
CA VAL A 316 5.66 -18.92 -14.62
C VAL A 316 4.55 -18.70 -13.57
N LEU A 317 3.33 -18.39 -14.02
CA LEU A 317 2.19 -18.15 -13.10
C LEU A 317 1.78 -19.43 -12.38
N SER A 318 1.73 -20.56 -13.09
CA SER A 318 1.43 -21.87 -12.49
C SER A 318 2.48 -22.25 -11.46
N VAL A 319 3.76 -22.04 -11.77
CA VAL A 319 4.87 -22.32 -10.84
C VAL A 319 4.77 -21.49 -9.56
N ILE A 320 4.46 -20.20 -9.69
CA ILE A 320 4.27 -19.31 -8.54
C ILE A 320 3.06 -19.75 -7.72
N LYS A 321 1.94 -20.03 -8.38
CA LYS A 321 0.72 -20.48 -7.71
C LYS A 321 0.94 -21.76 -6.93
N GLU A 322 1.54 -22.80 -7.56
CA GLU A 322 1.85 -24.07 -6.92
C GLU A 322 2.79 -23.91 -5.71
N PHE A 323 3.75 -23.00 -5.81
CA PHE A 323 4.62 -22.68 -4.68
C PHE A 323 3.86 -22.04 -3.53
N LEU A 324 3.03 -21.04 -3.79
CA LEU A 324 2.22 -20.38 -2.76
C LEU A 324 1.19 -21.33 -2.14
N ASP A 325 0.53 -22.18 -2.95
CA ASP A 325 -0.39 -23.21 -2.44
C ASP A 325 0.33 -24.23 -1.55
N ARG A 326 1.58 -24.58 -1.87
CA ARG A 326 2.37 -25.51 -1.03
C ARG A 326 2.78 -24.90 0.30
N LEU A 327 3.09 -23.60 0.36
CA LEU A 327 3.43 -22.91 1.61
C LEU A 327 2.30 -22.93 2.65
N ASP A 328 1.08 -23.15 2.23
CA ASP A 328 -0.08 -23.31 3.10
C ASP A 328 0.05 -24.55 3.99
N GLN A 329 0.42 -25.66 3.39
CA GLN A 329 0.56 -26.96 4.09
C GLN A 329 1.96 -27.14 4.68
N GLU A 330 2.98 -26.62 4.02
CA GLU A 330 4.39 -26.80 4.36
C GLU A 330 5.13 -25.45 4.35
N PRO A 331 4.99 -24.63 5.42
CA PRO A 331 5.77 -23.40 5.55
C PRO A 331 7.27 -23.68 5.49
N LEU A 332 8.02 -22.84 4.75
CA LEU A 332 9.43 -23.05 4.49
C LEU A 332 10.29 -22.51 5.65
N SER A 333 11.10 -23.35 6.26
CA SER A 333 12.05 -22.93 7.31
C SER A 333 13.12 -22.00 6.75
N VAL A 334 13.37 -20.89 7.45
CA VAL A 334 14.37 -19.88 7.07
C VAL A 334 15.43 -19.79 8.16
N SER A 335 16.66 -19.44 7.78
CA SER A 335 17.74 -19.24 8.73
C SER A 335 17.36 -18.22 9.82
N GLY A 336 17.77 -18.47 11.06
CA GLY A 336 17.42 -17.61 12.21
C GLY A 336 16.12 -18.02 12.93
N GLY A 337 15.56 -19.20 12.60
CA GLY A 337 14.42 -19.81 13.32
C GLY A 337 13.04 -19.27 12.95
N ARG A 338 12.95 -18.48 11.87
CA ARG A 338 11.69 -18.02 11.28
C ARG A 338 11.21 -18.99 10.20
N THR A 339 9.96 -18.87 9.81
CA THR A 339 9.37 -19.60 8.68
C THR A 339 8.78 -18.61 7.68
N LEU A 340 8.77 -18.98 6.41
CA LEU A 340 8.02 -18.33 5.35
C LEU A 340 6.66 -19.01 5.25
N SER A 341 5.61 -18.35 5.68
CA SER A 341 4.22 -18.81 5.53
C SER A 341 3.65 -18.45 4.16
N GLN A 342 2.48 -18.99 3.82
CA GLN A 342 1.75 -18.64 2.60
C GLN A 342 1.46 -17.12 2.55
N GLN A 343 0.93 -16.55 3.64
CA GLN A 343 0.65 -15.11 3.74
C GLN A 343 1.89 -14.28 3.41
N GLN A 344 3.03 -14.60 4.02
CA GLN A 344 4.28 -13.88 3.75
C GLN A 344 4.78 -14.08 2.31
N GLY A 345 4.56 -15.26 1.74
CA GLY A 345 4.85 -15.51 0.31
C GLY A 345 4.00 -14.61 -0.61
N VAL A 346 2.73 -14.43 -0.30
CA VAL A 346 1.81 -13.55 -1.03
C VAL A 346 2.20 -12.07 -0.86
N GLU A 347 2.54 -11.64 0.36
CA GLU A 347 3.00 -10.27 0.64
C GLU A 347 4.30 -9.94 -0.09
N ALA A 348 5.23 -10.89 -0.19
CA ALA A 348 6.45 -10.73 -0.98
C ALA A 348 6.15 -10.47 -2.46
N VAL A 349 5.17 -11.17 -3.03
CA VAL A 349 4.71 -10.93 -4.41
C VAL A 349 4.07 -9.55 -4.54
N PHE A 350 3.16 -9.18 -3.65
CA PHE A 350 2.53 -7.85 -3.66
C PHE A 350 3.60 -6.74 -3.58
N TYR A 351 4.53 -6.84 -2.65
CA TYR A 351 5.60 -5.85 -2.50
C TYR A 351 6.42 -5.64 -3.77
N ALA A 352 6.82 -6.75 -4.41
CA ALA A 352 7.62 -6.66 -5.63
C ALA A 352 6.85 -6.05 -6.82
N MET A 353 5.52 -6.19 -6.85
CA MET A 353 4.71 -5.58 -7.92
C MET A 353 4.67 -4.05 -7.79
N TYR A 354 4.75 -3.48 -6.57
CA TYR A 354 4.79 -2.02 -6.37
C TYR A 354 5.98 -1.36 -7.09
N GLY A 355 7.16 -1.96 -7.04
CA GLY A 355 8.38 -1.39 -7.62
C GLY A 355 8.53 -1.55 -9.14
N GLY A 356 7.59 -2.23 -9.80
CA GLY A 356 7.67 -2.50 -11.24
C GLY A 356 8.91 -3.29 -11.62
N THR A 357 9.42 -3.06 -12.82
CA THR A 357 10.54 -3.83 -13.38
C THR A 357 11.82 -3.80 -12.56
N GLU A 358 12.04 -2.77 -11.75
CA GLU A 358 13.22 -2.67 -10.87
C GLU A 358 13.19 -3.73 -9.75
N SER A 359 11.99 -4.05 -9.24
CA SER A 359 11.79 -5.06 -8.18
C SER A 359 11.62 -6.48 -8.71
N TRP A 360 11.32 -6.65 -9.99
CA TRP A 360 11.03 -7.95 -10.58
C TRP A 360 12.23 -8.91 -10.57
N ALA A 361 13.43 -8.38 -10.74
CA ALA A 361 14.65 -9.20 -10.65
C ALA A 361 14.83 -9.79 -9.23
N MET A 362 14.54 -9.00 -8.18
CA MET A 362 14.60 -9.47 -6.79
C MET A 362 13.57 -10.57 -6.53
N LEU A 363 12.34 -10.40 -7.02
CA LEU A 363 11.29 -11.43 -6.88
C LEU A 363 11.65 -12.71 -7.62
N ARG A 364 12.15 -12.62 -8.88
CA ARG A 364 12.61 -13.77 -9.65
C ARG A 364 13.65 -14.58 -8.90
N ASP A 365 14.65 -13.90 -8.35
CA ASP A 365 15.77 -14.55 -7.65
C ASP A 365 15.30 -15.16 -6.32
N ALA A 366 14.46 -14.46 -5.56
CA ALA A 366 13.86 -14.94 -4.33
C ALA A 366 12.95 -16.16 -4.54
N LEU A 367 12.07 -16.13 -5.55
CA LEU A 367 11.23 -17.26 -5.93
C LEU A 367 12.07 -18.46 -6.41
N SER A 368 13.12 -18.21 -7.21
CA SER A 368 13.99 -19.27 -7.70
C SER A 368 14.71 -19.98 -6.55
N ALA A 369 15.26 -19.23 -5.59
CA ALA A 369 15.91 -19.78 -4.40
C ALA A 369 14.91 -20.59 -3.53
N ALA A 370 13.71 -20.04 -3.30
CA ALA A 370 12.70 -20.69 -2.48
C ALA A 370 12.17 -21.99 -3.11
N ILE A 371 11.89 -21.98 -4.42
CA ILE A 371 11.25 -23.09 -5.14
C ILE A 371 12.24 -24.23 -5.42
N PHE A 372 13.46 -23.91 -5.82
CA PHE A 372 14.41 -24.91 -6.32
C PHE A 372 15.52 -25.27 -5.34
N ASP A 373 15.86 -24.34 -4.44
CA ASP A 373 16.99 -24.52 -3.52
C ASP A 373 16.52 -24.61 -2.05
N GLY A 374 15.21 -24.43 -1.79
CA GLY A 374 14.62 -24.48 -0.44
C GLY A 374 15.00 -23.30 0.46
N ASP A 375 15.52 -22.20 -0.14
CA ASP A 375 15.89 -20.99 0.59
C ASP A 375 14.79 -19.92 0.50
N GLY A 376 13.95 -19.84 1.53
CA GLY A 376 12.88 -18.83 1.65
C GLY A 376 13.34 -17.45 2.11
N GLY A 377 14.63 -17.24 2.39
CA GLY A 377 15.15 -16.00 2.98
C GLY A 377 14.87 -14.75 2.17
N GLY A 378 15.03 -14.82 0.84
CA GLY A 378 14.73 -13.71 -0.06
C GLY A 378 13.25 -13.35 -0.08
N MET A 379 12.34 -14.33 -0.10
CA MET A 379 10.89 -14.10 -0.03
C MET A 379 10.50 -13.48 1.31
N LEU A 380 11.06 -13.98 2.41
CA LEU A 380 10.77 -13.42 3.74
C LEU A 380 11.28 -11.98 3.89
N GLN A 381 12.40 -11.61 3.27
CA GLN A 381 12.88 -10.23 3.25
C GLN A 381 11.92 -9.29 2.47
N LEU A 382 11.35 -9.74 1.37
CA LEU A 382 10.35 -8.98 0.63
C LEU A 382 9.05 -8.81 1.43
N ALA A 383 8.61 -9.87 2.13
CA ALA A 383 7.47 -9.81 3.04
C ALA A 383 7.72 -8.84 4.20
N ASP A 384 8.88 -8.91 4.85
CA ASP A 384 9.28 -7.99 5.92
C ASP A 384 9.27 -6.53 5.43
N ALA A 385 9.70 -6.28 4.19
CA ALA A 385 9.64 -4.95 3.59
C ALA A 385 8.21 -4.48 3.32
N SER A 386 7.29 -5.37 2.92
CA SER A 386 5.85 -5.11 2.79
C SER A 386 5.25 -4.72 4.13
N ASP A 387 5.49 -5.54 5.15
CA ASP A 387 4.95 -5.37 6.50
C ASP A 387 5.68 -4.29 7.32
N ARG A 388 6.69 -3.64 6.73
CA ARG A 388 7.53 -2.66 7.43
C ARG A 388 8.16 -3.22 8.70
N ARG A 389 8.56 -4.48 8.66
CA ARG A 389 9.26 -5.15 9.74
C ARG A 389 10.76 -4.90 9.65
N ASP A 390 11.31 -4.25 10.65
CA ASP A 390 12.73 -3.95 10.75
C ASP A 390 13.55 -5.17 11.22
N ARG A 391 14.87 -5.09 11.10
CA ARG A 391 15.80 -6.18 11.47
C ARG A 391 15.74 -6.53 12.96
N ASP A 392 15.39 -5.60 13.83
CA ASP A 392 15.22 -5.80 15.27
C ASP A 392 13.85 -6.41 15.62
N GLY A 393 13.00 -6.64 14.62
CA GLY A 393 11.67 -7.19 14.75
C GLY A 393 10.58 -6.16 15.06
N SER A 394 10.90 -4.86 15.12
CA SER A 394 9.89 -3.83 15.24
C SER A 394 9.11 -3.64 13.94
N TYR A 395 7.89 -3.13 14.05
CA TYR A 395 7.01 -2.90 12.91
C TYR A 395 6.73 -1.42 12.71
N GLY A 396 6.61 -1.02 11.44
CA GLY A 396 6.22 0.34 11.09
C GLY A 396 4.79 0.68 11.50
N GLN A 397 4.58 1.91 11.93
CA GLN A 397 3.30 2.43 12.43
C GLN A 397 2.18 2.38 11.37
N LEU A 398 2.52 2.27 10.07
CA LEU A 398 1.55 2.08 8.98
C LEU A 398 0.60 0.89 9.24
N ASN A 399 1.08 -0.18 9.86
CA ASN A 399 0.31 -1.39 10.13
C ASN A 399 -0.87 -1.17 11.09
N TYR A 400 -0.87 -0.07 11.82
CA TYR A 400 -1.94 0.34 12.73
C TYR A 400 -2.82 1.44 12.10
N ALA A 401 -2.19 2.44 11.50
CA ALA A 401 -2.90 3.57 10.91
C ALA A 401 -3.71 3.17 9.67
N PHE A 402 -3.16 2.28 8.83
CA PHE A 402 -3.82 1.85 7.60
C PHE A 402 -5.21 1.24 7.86
N PRO A 403 -5.36 0.18 8.70
CA PRO A 403 -6.68 -0.39 8.99
C PRO A 403 -7.59 0.60 9.72
N ALA A 404 -7.07 1.42 10.63
CA ALA A 404 -7.87 2.38 11.40
C ALA A 404 -8.55 3.41 10.48
N ILE A 405 -7.77 4.05 9.60
CA ILE A 405 -8.29 5.06 8.65
C ILE A 405 -9.21 4.41 7.62
N ARG A 406 -8.79 3.27 7.04
CA ARG A 406 -9.56 2.56 6.02
C ARG A 406 -10.94 2.15 6.54
N CYS A 407 -11.01 1.64 7.76
CA CYS A 407 -12.26 1.13 8.31
C CYS A 407 -13.21 2.24 8.75
N LEU A 408 -12.71 3.40 9.19
CA LEU A 408 -13.56 4.57 9.40
C LEU A 408 -14.17 5.09 8.10
N ASP A 409 -13.42 5.07 7.02
CA ASP A 409 -13.89 5.54 5.71
C ASP A 409 -14.82 4.56 4.99
N SER A 410 -14.76 3.27 5.34
CA SER A 410 -15.52 2.22 4.66
C SER A 410 -16.98 2.19 5.11
N GLN A 411 -17.90 2.06 4.14
CA GLN A 411 -19.34 1.94 4.42
C GLN A 411 -19.86 0.51 4.28
N GLU A 412 -19.09 -0.39 3.67
CA GLU A 412 -19.46 -1.80 3.44
C GLU A 412 -18.71 -2.74 4.40
N ASN A 413 -19.07 -2.68 5.68
CA ASN A 413 -18.39 -3.41 6.75
C ASN A 413 -19.20 -4.62 7.22
N SER A 414 -19.40 -5.62 6.33
CA SER A 414 -20.06 -6.88 6.71
C SER A 414 -19.26 -8.09 6.23
N LEU A 415 -19.26 -9.17 7.02
CA LEU A 415 -18.64 -10.45 6.65
C LEU A 415 -19.24 -11.00 5.35
N ARG A 416 -20.54 -10.79 5.13
CA ARG A 416 -21.20 -11.18 3.87
C ARG A 416 -20.60 -10.43 2.67
N ALA A 417 -20.40 -9.11 2.77
CA ALA A 417 -19.78 -8.33 1.70
C ALA A 417 -18.32 -8.75 1.47
N ALA A 418 -17.57 -9.05 2.53
CA ALA A 418 -16.20 -9.58 2.42
C ALA A 418 -16.19 -10.90 1.63
N GLN A 419 -17.07 -11.84 1.97
CA GLN A 419 -17.19 -13.13 1.26
C GLN A 419 -17.60 -12.95 -0.22
N GLN A 420 -18.51 -12.04 -0.51
CA GLN A 420 -18.90 -11.74 -1.89
C GLN A 420 -17.74 -11.14 -2.69
N ARG A 421 -16.97 -10.24 -2.08
CA ARG A 421 -15.74 -9.70 -2.69
C ARG A 421 -14.72 -10.80 -2.97
N LEU A 422 -14.42 -11.66 -2.00
CA LEU A 422 -13.52 -12.80 -2.19
C LEU A 422 -13.98 -13.70 -3.34
N THR A 423 -15.26 -14.07 -3.39
CA THR A 423 -15.81 -14.90 -4.46
C THR A 423 -15.63 -14.25 -5.84
N LYS A 424 -15.81 -12.92 -5.94
CA LYS A 424 -15.58 -12.18 -7.19
C LYS A 424 -14.09 -12.18 -7.54
N GLN A 425 -13.23 -11.81 -6.60
CA GLN A 425 -11.77 -11.70 -6.78
C GLN A 425 -11.13 -13.02 -7.17
N SER A 426 -11.56 -14.14 -6.59
CA SER A 426 -11.06 -15.48 -6.95
C SER A 426 -11.35 -15.87 -8.41
N ARG A 427 -12.33 -15.21 -9.05
CA ARG A 427 -12.64 -15.45 -10.47
C ARG A 427 -11.87 -14.52 -11.40
N THR A 428 -11.66 -13.27 -11.00
CA THR A 428 -11.03 -12.24 -11.84
C THR A 428 -9.51 -12.25 -11.71
N ALA A 429 -8.99 -12.69 -10.55
CA ALA A 429 -7.58 -12.80 -10.20
C ALA A 429 -7.27 -14.25 -9.72
N PRO A 430 -7.07 -15.21 -10.65
CA PRO A 430 -7.02 -16.64 -10.32
C PRO A 430 -5.79 -17.08 -9.52
N VAL A 431 -4.71 -16.30 -9.50
CA VAL A 431 -3.54 -16.57 -8.64
C VAL A 431 -3.71 -15.88 -7.30
N LEU A 432 -3.86 -14.56 -7.28
CA LEU A 432 -3.82 -13.76 -6.05
C LEU A 432 -5.18 -13.60 -5.37
N GLY A 433 -6.29 -13.72 -6.13
CA GLY A 433 -7.62 -13.40 -5.62
C GLY A 433 -8.09 -14.28 -4.46
N ARG A 434 -7.81 -15.60 -4.52
CA ARG A 434 -8.09 -16.52 -3.40
C ARG A 434 -7.10 -16.32 -2.26
N LEU A 435 -5.81 -16.23 -2.60
CA LEU A 435 -4.71 -16.14 -1.64
C LEU A 435 -4.72 -14.85 -0.82
N ASN A 436 -5.37 -13.78 -1.32
CA ASN A 436 -5.61 -12.55 -0.57
C ASN A 436 -6.61 -12.75 0.59
N GLY A 437 -7.41 -13.82 0.56
CA GLY A 437 -8.37 -14.16 1.58
C GLY A 437 -9.55 -13.19 1.73
N PRO A 438 -10.45 -13.45 2.70
CA PRO A 438 -11.55 -12.55 3.00
C PRO A 438 -11.05 -11.31 3.76
N ASP A 439 -11.46 -10.12 3.35
CA ASP A 439 -11.17 -8.90 4.09
C ASP A 439 -12.02 -8.84 5.37
N LEU A 440 -11.47 -9.36 6.46
CA LEU A 440 -12.11 -9.42 7.77
C LEU A 440 -11.89 -8.17 8.63
N VAL A 441 -10.96 -7.28 8.23
CA VAL A 441 -10.50 -6.17 9.07
C VAL A 441 -11.65 -5.22 9.40
N CYS A 442 -12.24 -4.59 8.40
CA CYS A 442 -13.30 -3.60 8.64
C CYS A 442 -14.63 -4.19 9.11
N PRO A 443 -15.06 -5.40 8.69
CA PRO A 443 -16.23 -6.07 9.27
C PRO A 443 -16.13 -6.35 10.78
N LEU A 444 -14.91 -6.51 11.30
CA LEU A 444 -14.65 -6.83 12.71
C LEU A 444 -14.00 -5.66 13.48
N TRP A 445 -13.96 -4.46 12.86
CA TRP A 445 -13.39 -3.27 13.48
C TRP A 445 -14.23 -2.79 14.67
N PRO A 446 -13.60 -2.38 15.80
CA PRO A 446 -14.32 -2.15 17.06
C PRO A 446 -15.11 -0.83 17.11
N VAL A 447 -14.84 0.10 16.17
CA VAL A 447 -15.55 1.38 16.09
C VAL A 447 -16.37 1.50 14.81
N LYS A 448 -17.41 2.32 14.85
CA LYS A 448 -18.30 2.52 13.70
C LYS A 448 -17.61 3.36 12.63
N SER A 449 -17.98 3.12 11.37
CA SER A 449 -17.57 3.97 10.25
C SER A 449 -17.99 5.43 10.48
N ALA A 450 -17.13 6.35 10.04
CA ALA A 450 -17.46 7.76 9.97
C ALA A 450 -18.67 8.02 9.03
N PRO A 451 -19.31 9.18 9.11
CA PRO A 451 -20.37 9.55 8.18
C PRO A 451 -19.90 9.39 6.72
N LYS A 452 -20.84 8.97 5.85
CA LYS A 452 -20.55 8.77 4.44
C LYS A 452 -19.96 10.05 3.82
N GLN A 453 -18.86 9.89 3.11
CA GLN A 453 -18.22 10.97 2.38
C GLN A 453 -19.12 11.48 1.25
N PRO A 454 -19.04 12.78 0.90
CA PRO A 454 -19.77 13.33 -0.25
C PRO A 454 -19.32 12.62 -1.54
N ARG A 455 -20.19 12.63 -2.56
CA ARG A 455 -19.77 12.31 -3.91
C ARG A 455 -18.88 13.43 -4.40
N VAL A 456 -17.72 13.06 -4.98
CA VAL A 456 -16.70 14.01 -5.39
C VAL A 456 -16.81 14.29 -6.89
N ASP A 457 -17.01 15.57 -7.26
CA ASP A 457 -16.88 16.05 -8.63
C ASP A 457 -16.01 17.31 -8.75
N ALA A 458 -15.71 17.96 -7.62
CA ALA A 458 -14.84 19.14 -7.47
C ALA A 458 -15.14 20.26 -8.48
N ALA A 459 -16.41 20.47 -8.83
CA ALA A 459 -16.85 21.29 -9.96
C ALA A 459 -16.35 22.75 -9.95
N GLU A 460 -16.13 23.32 -8.76
CA GLU A 460 -15.71 24.72 -8.56
C GLU A 460 -14.20 24.85 -8.35
N ALA A 461 -13.45 23.76 -8.34
CA ALA A 461 -12.00 23.80 -8.18
C ALA A 461 -11.28 24.24 -9.46
N PRO A 462 -10.08 24.82 -9.36
CA PRO A 462 -9.23 25.07 -10.54
C PRO A 462 -8.75 23.74 -11.16
N PRO A 463 -8.08 23.78 -12.33
CA PRO A 463 -7.58 22.57 -12.98
C PRO A 463 -6.79 21.66 -12.03
N ILE A 464 -7.11 20.37 -12.06
CA ILE A 464 -6.48 19.28 -11.28
C ILE A 464 -5.76 18.35 -12.25
N VAL A 465 -4.49 18.05 -12.00
CA VAL A 465 -3.72 17.08 -12.80
C VAL A 465 -3.82 15.70 -12.16
N VAL A 466 -4.51 14.80 -12.83
CA VAL A 466 -4.61 13.37 -12.45
C VAL A 466 -3.59 12.59 -13.27
N ILE A 467 -2.78 11.76 -12.61
CA ILE A 467 -1.73 10.98 -13.23
C ILE A 467 -1.99 9.49 -12.97
N GLY A 468 -1.90 8.67 -14.02
CA GLY A 468 -2.04 7.23 -13.92
C GLY A 468 -0.93 6.50 -14.67
N THR A 469 -0.43 5.40 -14.08
CA THR A 469 0.53 4.48 -14.69
C THR A 469 -0.21 3.27 -15.25
N THR A 470 0.08 2.89 -16.50
CA THR A 470 -0.68 1.83 -17.21
C THR A 470 -0.56 0.46 -16.56
N GLY A 471 0.58 0.15 -15.96
CA GLY A 471 0.86 -1.10 -15.22
C GLY A 471 0.83 -0.92 -13.70
N ASP A 472 0.07 0.06 -13.17
CA ASP A 472 -0.03 0.25 -11.72
C ASP A 472 -0.80 -0.90 -11.06
N PRO A 473 -0.19 -1.63 -10.10
CA PRO A 473 -0.84 -2.73 -9.41
C PRO A 473 -1.79 -2.27 -8.30
N ALA A 474 -1.42 -1.19 -7.59
CA ALA A 474 -2.08 -0.75 -6.36
C ALA A 474 -3.25 0.21 -6.63
N THR A 475 -3.07 1.08 -7.60
CA THR A 475 -4.11 1.98 -8.12
C THR A 475 -4.24 1.77 -9.63
N PRO A 476 -4.96 0.70 -10.05
CA PRO A 476 -5.11 0.37 -11.46
C PRO A 476 -5.41 1.59 -12.32
N TYR A 477 -4.81 1.66 -13.51
CA TYR A 477 -4.90 2.81 -14.41
C TYR A 477 -6.35 3.28 -14.65
N GLU A 478 -7.28 2.34 -14.65
CA GLU A 478 -8.73 2.60 -14.78
C GLU A 478 -9.27 3.53 -13.67
N TYR A 479 -8.62 3.54 -12.48
CA TYR A 479 -8.99 4.48 -11.41
C TYR A 479 -8.60 5.92 -11.76
N ALA A 480 -7.45 6.11 -12.40
CA ALA A 480 -7.04 7.44 -12.87
C ALA A 480 -7.96 7.94 -13.99
N GLU A 481 -8.37 7.06 -14.92
CA GLU A 481 -9.36 7.41 -15.94
C GLU A 481 -10.73 7.73 -15.32
N LEU A 482 -11.15 6.99 -14.29
CA LEU A 482 -12.40 7.27 -13.56
C LEU A 482 -12.31 8.61 -12.85
N MET A 483 -11.26 8.84 -12.06
CA MET A 483 -11.09 10.09 -11.32
C MET A 483 -11.06 11.29 -12.28
N ALA A 484 -10.33 11.19 -13.39
CA ALA A 484 -10.29 12.26 -14.38
C ALA A 484 -11.65 12.54 -15.06
N ARG A 485 -12.50 11.54 -15.22
CA ARG A 485 -13.87 11.74 -15.73
C ARG A 485 -14.84 12.27 -14.67
N GLU A 486 -14.66 11.91 -13.42
CA GLU A 486 -15.54 12.29 -12.32
C GLU A 486 -15.25 13.68 -11.78
N LEU A 487 -13.99 14.09 -11.72
CA LEU A 487 -13.59 15.43 -11.36
C LEU A 487 -13.72 16.37 -12.57
N LYS A 488 -14.67 17.29 -12.54
CA LYS A 488 -14.95 18.19 -13.68
C LYS A 488 -13.76 19.03 -14.16
N PRO A 489 -12.89 19.55 -13.28
CA PRO A 489 -11.72 20.35 -13.69
C PRO A 489 -10.48 19.51 -14.00
N ALA A 490 -10.57 18.16 -14.01
CA ALA A 490 -9.41 17.29 -14.13
C ALA A 490 -8.89 17.21 -15.57
N VAL A 491 -7.57 17.03 -15.69
CA VAL A 491 -6.87 16.61 -16.92
C VAL A 491 -6.08 15.34 -16.61
N LEU A 492 -6.12 14.37 -17.53
CA LEU A 492 -5.43 13.09 -17.39
C LEU A 492 -4.04 13.14 -18.03
N VAL A 493 -3.03 12.74 -17.27
CA VAL A 493 -1.68 12.42 -17.76
C VAL A 493 -1.43 10.93 -17.59
N THR A 494 -1.07 10.25 -18.66
CA THR A 494 -0.79 8.82 -18.67
C THR A 494 0.71 8.57 -18.73
N PHE A 495 1.23 7.79 -17.80
CA PHE A 495 2.57 7.20 -17.90
C PHE A 495 2.46 5.76 -18.39
N ASN A 496 3.14 5.44 -19.52
CA ASN A 496 3.25 4.08 -20.01
C ASN A 496 4.41 3.39 -19.29
N GLY A 497 4.11 2.66 -18.23
CA GLY A 497 5.12 2.02 -17.39
C GLY A 497 4.51 0.97 -16.46
N GLU A 498 5.37 0.35 -15.67
CA GLU A 498 5.04 -0.66 -14.68
C GLU A 498 5.31 -0.13 -13.27
N GLY A 499 4.57 -0.65 -12.27
CA GLY A 499 4.73 -0.28 -10.87
C GLY A 499 3.86 0.90 -10.44
N HIS A 500 3.90 1.17 -9.15
CA HIS A 500 3.03 2.15 -8.52
C HIS A 500 3.59 3.57 -8.63
N LEU A 501 2.75 4.54 -9.05
CA LEU A 501 3.05 5.96 -9.26
C LEU A 501 3.92 6.26 -10.50
N ALA A 502 3.82 7.48 -11.01
CA ALA A 502 4.52 7.92 -12.21
C ALA A 502 5.62 8.96 -11.94
N TYR A 503 5.40 9.87 -10.99
CA TYR A 503 6.29 11.03 -10.77
C TYR A 503 7.73 10.63 -10.45
N GLY A 504 7.91 9.60 -9.61
CA GLY A 504 9.23 9.08 -9.25
C GLY A 504 9.97 8.46 -10.45
N GLN A 505 9.23 7.87 -11.39
CA GLN A 505 9.77 7.05 -12.48
C GLN A 505 10.01 7.84 -13.77
N SER A 506 9.16 8.84 -14.09
CA SER A 506 9.15 9.47 -15.42
C SER A 506 9.67 10.92 -15.43
N GLY A 507 10.74 11.17 -16.20
CA GLY A 507 11.23 12.51 -16.49
C GLY A 507 10.20 13.38 -17.23
N CYS A 508 9.41 12.78 -18.13
CA CYS A 508 8.31 13.42 -18.85
C CYS A 508 7.23 13.90 -17.87
N VAL A 509 6.76 13.03 -16.97
CA VAL A 509 5.76 13.39 -15.95
C VAL A 509 6.29 14.51 -15.04
N ARG A 510 7.55 14.40 -14.58
CA ARG A 510 8.16 15.48 -13.77
C ARG A 510 8.19 16.81 -14.49
N ALA A 511 8.51 16.84 -15.78
CA ALA A 511 8.53 18.07 -16.57
C ALA A 511 7.14 18.71 -16.68
N LEU A 512 6.08 17.91 -16.87
CA LEU A 512 4.68 18.39 -16.91
C LEU A 512 4.25 18.92 -15.53
N VAL A 513 4.55 18.22 -14.46
CA VAL A 513 4.24 18.64 -13.08
C VAL A 513 4.97 19.95 -12.76
N THR A 514 6.25 20.06 -13.09
CA THR A 514 7.03 21.29 -12.90
C THR A 514 6.46 22.46 -13.75
N GLY A 515 6.09 22.20 -15.00
CA GLY A 515 5.42 23.19 -15.87
C GLY A 515 4.15 23.74 -15.23
N TYR A 516 3.30 22.84 -14.73
CA TYR A 516 2.06 23.22 -14.06
C TYR A 516 2.31 23.98 -12.75
N LEU A 517 3.17 23.45 -11.87
CA LEU A 517 3.43 24.05 -10.57
C LEU A 517 4.15 25.40 -10.66
N VAL A 518 5.16 25.54 -11.52
CA VAL A 518 6.03 26.71 -11.56
C VAL A 518 5.58 27.74 -12.58
N ARG A 519 5.14 27.29 -13.77
CA ARG A 519 4.80 28.18 -14.90
C ARG A 519 3.31 28.30 -15.16
N ASN A 520 2.48 27.59 -14.38
CA ASN A 520 1.02 27.54 -14.58
C ASN A 520 0.58 26.94 -15.93
N GLU A 521 1.39 26.05 -16.48
CA GLU A 521 1.16 25.34 -17.73
C GLU A 521 0.35 24.09 -17.47
N VAL A 522 -0.98 24.17 -17.58
CA VAL A 522 -1.85 23.00 -17.41
C VAL A 522 -1.56 22.02 -18.56
N PRO A 523 -1.22 20.74 -18.26
CA PRO A 523 -1.04 19.74 -19.31
C PRO A 523 -2.30 19.59 -20.17
N ARG A 524 -2.11 19.26 -21.44
CA ARG A 524 -3.25 18.91 -22.30
C ARG A 524 -3.85 17.58 -21.81
N ASP A 525 -5.18 17.52 -21.74
CA ASP A 525 -5.89 16.30 -21.39
C ASP A 525 -5.52 15.14 -22.33
N GLY A 526 -5.32 13.95 -21.77
CA GLY A 526 -4.88 12.75 -22.49
C GLY A 526 -3.39 12.74 -22.88
N THR A 527 -2.56 13.65 -22.33
CA THR A 527 -1.11 13.63 -22.56
C THR A 527 -0.51 12.30 -22.10
N ARG A 528 0.36 11.73 -22.94
CA ARG A 528 1.06 10.46 -22.67
C ARG A 528 2.57 10.71 -22.50
N CYS A 529 3.11 10.06 -21.52
CA CYS A 529 4.52 9.91 -21.19
C CYS A 529 4.94 8.39 -21.25
#